data_c56a97e9b4531f27f0a3f14f8c0e2fd7
#
_entry.id   c56a97e9b4531f27f0a3f14f8c0e2fd7
#
_cell.length_a   1.000
_cell.length_b   1.000
_cell.length_c   1.000
_cell.angle_alpha   90.00
_cell.angle_beta   90.00
_cell.angle_gamma   90.00
#
_symmetry.space_group_name_H-M   'P 1'
#
loop_
_entity.id
_entity.type
_entity.pdbx_description
1 polymer ?
#
loop_
_entity_poly.entity_id
_entity_poly.type
_entity_poly.pdbx_seq_one_letter_code
_entity_poly.pdbx_strand_id
1 'polypeptide(L)'
;GLGGGVKVAKTAEEFDGYANSILDMNLVTKQTGPGGKRVKKLLIEQGLNIAKELYLSILPDRATAKMIVMASEAGGMSIEDVAEKTPEKIIKVYVDPNVGIQGYHLRAAAFGLNMPKATMKPFTVLLKNLYNLAVNYDCSLVEINPLIITAENDVIALDGKMDFDDNALYRHPDVQGYRDLDEEDPTEVEAGGHGLNYIHLGEGGNVG
;
A
#
# COMPACT_ATOMS: atom_id res chain seq x y z
N GLY A 1 10.92 11.10 -5.72
CA GLY A 1 9.73 11.96 -5.81
C GLY A 1 10.09 13.44 -5.85
N LEU A 2 9.19 14.28 -6.36
CA LEU A 2 9.41 15.72 -6.52
C LEU A 2 9.62 16.48 -5.19
N GLY A 3 9.22 15.90 -4.05
CA GLY A 3 9.36 16.51 -2.72
C GLY A 3 10.72 16.33 -2.03
N GLY A 4 11.64 15.57 -2.62
CA GLY A 4 12.96 15.34 -2.04
C GLY A 4 13.02 14.45 -0.80
N GLY A 5 11.90 13.80 -0.42
CA GLY A 5 11.78 12.96 0.78
C GLY A 5 12.42 11.57 0.65
N VAL A 6 12.89 11.18 -0.52
CA VAL A 6 13.56 9.90 -0.76
C VAL A 6 14.92 10.14 -1.39
N LYS A 7 15.97 9.56 -0.80
CA LYS A 7 17.35 9.64 -1.27
C LYS A 7 18.00 8.27 -1.23
N VAL A 8 18.91 8.01 -2.16
CA VAL A 8 19.71 6.79 -2.19
C VAL A 8 21.15 7.18 -1.83
N ALA A 9 21.64 6.67 -0.72
CA ALA A 9 23.02 6.84 -0.28
C ALA A 9 23.87 5.65 -0.72
N LYS A 10 25.07 5.91 -1.22
CA LYS A 10 26.04 4.89 -1.62
C LYS A 10 27.19 4.78 -0.61
N THR A 11 27.40 5.80 0.23
CA THR A 11 28.42 5.83 1.28
C THR A 11 27.78 6.25 2.61
N ALA A 12 28.50 6.02 3.72
CA ALA A 12 28.07 6.44 5.04
C ALA A 12 27.96 7.97 5.14
N GLU A 13 28.90 8.70 4.53
CA GLU A 13 28.89 10.16 4.53
C GLU A 13 27.70 10.74 3.78
N GLU A 14 27.35 10.15 2.61
CA GLU A 14 26.14 10.53 1.88
C GLU A 14 24.88 10.24 2.69
N PHE A 15 24.84 9.09 3.39
CA PHE A 15 23.73 8.72 4.25
C PHE A 15 23.52 9.75 5.36
N ASP A 16 24.58 10.09 6.11
CA ASP A 16 24.50 11.09 7.18
C ASP A 16 24.04 12.45 6.66
N GLY A 17 24.57 12.87 5.51
CA GLY A 17 24.17 14.11 4.85
C GLY A 17 22.69 14.12 4.45
N TYR A 18 22.20 13.05 3.85
CA TYR A 18 20.80 12.92 3.44
C TYR A 18 19.85 12.79 4.63
N ALA A 19 20.19 11.98 5.64
CA ALA A 19 19.39 11.83 6.84
C ALA A 19 19.19 13.18 7.54
N ASN A 20 20.27 13.95 7.74
CA ASN A 20 20.21 15.28 8.34
C ASN A 20 19.44 16.29 7.48
N SER A 21 19.47 16.18 6.16
CA SER A 21 18.75 17.09 5.26
C SER A 21 17.26 16.81 5.18
N ILE A 22 16.83 15.56 5.41
CA ILE A 22 15.42 15.15 5.33
C ILE A 22 14.74 15.26 6.70
N LEU A 23 15.44 14.88 7.78
CA LEU A 23 14.91 15.01 9.13
C LEU A 23 14.61 16.48 9.42
N ASP A 24 13.44 16.74 10.01
CA ASP A 24 12.94 18.07 10.34
C ASP A 24 12.62 19.00 9.15
N MET A 25 12.84 18.58 7.90
CA MET A 25 12.41 19.38 6.77
C MET A 25 10.89 19.47 6.69
N ASN A 26 10.38 20.54 6.09
CA ASN A 26 8.96 20.65 5.72
C ASN A 26 8.75 19.99 4.35
N LEU A 27 8.16 18.80 4.34
CA LEU A 27 7.93 18.01 3.12
C LEU A 27 6.64 18.46 2.44
N VAL A 28 6.76 19.06 1.27
CA VAL A 28 5.64 19.48 0.43
C VAL A 28 5.44 18.48 -0.71
N THR A 29 4.30 17.82 -0.75
CA THR A 29 3.90 16.85 -1.78
C THR A 29 2.43 17.08 -2.15
N LYS A 30 1.91 16.33 -3.11
CA LYS A 30 0.48 16.32 -3.41
C LYS A 30 -0.38 15.88 -2.21
N GLN A 31 0.17 14.99 -1.36
CA GLN A 31 -0.54 14.46 -0.19
C GLN A 31 -0.50 15.42 1.00
N THR A 32 0.65 16.10 1.22
CA THR A 32 0.81 17.03 2.35
C THR A 32 0.26 18.44 2.06
N GLY A 33 -0.10 18.71 0.80
CA GLY A 33 -0.58 20.02 0.39
C GLY A 33 0.51 21.11 0.41
N PRO A 34 0.13 22.36 0.11
CA PRO A 34 1.09 23.48 0.01
C PRO A 34 1.71 23.90 1.35
N GLY A 35 1.04 23.60 2.48
CA GLY A 35 1.58 23.83 3.83
C GLY A 35 2.70 22.88 4.20
N GLY A 36 2.75 21.74 3.57
CA GLY A 36 3.71 20.67 3.86
C GLY A 36 3.49 20.04 5.25
N LYS A 37 4.30 19.02 5.54
CA LYS A 37 4.38 18.37 6.85
C LYS A 37 5.83 18.26 7.29
N ARG A 38 6.10 18.49 8.59
CA ARG A 38 7.43 18.32 9.17
C ARG A 38 7.79 16.84 9.26
N VAL A 39 8.93 16.44 8.73
CA VAL A 39 9.42 15.07 8.81
C VAL A 39 9.96 14.79 10.21
N LYS A 40 9.26 13.98 10.99
CA LYS A 40 9.62 13.62 12.37
C LYS A 40 10.46 12.34 12.46
N LYS A 41 10.31 11.42 11.49
CA LYS A 41 10.94 10.10 11.45
C LYS A 41 11.43 9.78 10.04
N LEU A 42 12.49 9.00 9.94
CA LEU A 42 13.02 8.47 8.68
C LEU A 42 12.87 6.96 8.66
N LEU A 43 12.40 6.43 7.54
CA LEU A 43 12.52 5.01 7.22
C LEU A 43 13.84 4.81 6.47
N ILE A 44 14.64 3.86 6.94
CA ILE A 44 15.93 3.51 6.34
C ILE A 44 15.83 2.07 5.88
N GLU A 45 16.02 1.87 4.58
CA GLU A 45 15.95 0.57 3.95
C GLU A 45 17.20 0.25 3.16
N GLN A 46 17.46 -1.03 2.97
CA GLN A 46 18.54 -1.48 2.09
C GLN A 46 18.18 -1.16 0.64
N GLY A 47 19.15 -0.63 -0.12
CA GLY A 47 19.01 -0.49 -1.57
C GLY A 47 18.93 -1.86 -2.25
N LEU A 48 18.02 -2.01 -3.20
CA LEU A 48 17.76 -3.26 -3.91
C LEU A 48 18.02 -3.12 -5.41
N ASN A 49 18.49 -4.20 -6.03
CA ASN A 49 18.69 -4.28 -7.47
C ASN A 49 17.36 -4.66 -8.16
N ILE A 50 16.52 -3.67 -8.45
CA ILE A 50 15.20 -3.89 -9.02
C ILE A 50 15.32 -4.30 -10.48
N ALA A 51 14.84 -5.51 -10.82
CA ALA A 51 14.74 -6.00 -12.19
C ALA A 51 13.35 -5.78 -12.78
N LYS A 52 12.28 -5.87 -11.97
CA LYS A 52 10.90 -5.67 -12.42
C LYS A 52 10.06 -5.11 -11.29
N GLU A 53 9.18 -4.16 -11.63
CA GLU A 53 8.16 -3.61 -10.72
C GLU A 53 6.79 -4.13 -11.12
N LEU A 54 6.00 -4.53 -10.14
CA LEU A 54 4.66 -5.09 -10.29
C LEU A 54 3.70 -4.33 -9.37
N TYR A 55 2.43 -4.35 -9.73
CA TYR A 55 1.32 -3.94 -8.87
C TYR A 55 0.61 -5.18 -8.33
N LEU A 56 0.25 -5.16 -7.06
CA LEU A 56 -0.55 -6.20 -6.43
C LEU A 56 -1.49 -5.59 -5.39
N SER A 57 -2.79 -5.90 -5.46
CA SER A 57 -3.73 -5.50 -4.42
C SER A 57 -4.77 -6.59 -4.13
N ILE A 58 -5.36 -6.50 -2.94
CA ILE A 58 -6.44 -7.37 -2.48
C ILE A 58 -7.49 -6.50 -1.82
N LEU A 59 -8.74 -6.63 -2.26
CA LEU A 59 -9.86 -5.86 -1.73
C LEU A 59 -11.17 -6.65 -1.89
N PRO A 60 -12.21 -6.33 -1.09
CA PRO A 60 -13.54 -6.89 -1.29
C PRO A 60 -14.22 -6.26 -2.52
N ASP A 61 -14.71 -7.09 -3.43
CA ASP A 61 -15.57 -6.67 -4.53
C ASP A 61 -17.05 -6.80 -4.11
N ARG A 62 -17.68 -5.68 -3.84
CA ARG A 62 -19.07 -5.63 -3.38
C ARG A 62 -20.06 -6.10 -4.44
N ALA A 63 -19.72 -5.95 -5.73
CA ALA A 63 -20.60 -6.35 -6.82
C ALA A 63 -20.75 -7.88 -6.93
N THR A 64 -19.67 -8.61 -6.66
CA THR A 64 -19.64 -10.08 -6.74
C THR A 64 -19.67 -10.76 -5.37
N ALA A 65 -19.61 -9.99 -4.27
CA ALA A 65 -19.47 -10.49 -2.90
C ALA A 65 -18.24 -11.42 -2.73
N LYS A 66 -17.15 -11.12 -3.41
CA LYS A 66 -15.90 -11.89 -3.38
C LYS A 66 -14.72 -11.00 -2.99
N MET A 67 -13.65 -11.63 -2.56
CA MET A 67 -12.35 -10.96 -2.54
C MET A 67 -11.77 -10.97 -3.94
N ILE A 68 -11.16 -9.87 -4.36
CA ILE A 68 -10.47 -9.78 -5.64
C ILE A 68 -9.00 -9.54 -5.40
N VAL A 69 -8.16 -10.31 -6.07
CA VAL A 69 -6.73 -10.05 -6.25
C VAL A 69 -6.57 -9.35 -7.58
N MET A 70 -6.05 -8.13 -7.55
CA MET A 70 -5.69 -7.38 -8.75
C MET A 70 -4.17 -7.35 -8.87
N ALA A 71 -3.66 -7.62 -10.06
CA ALA A 71 -2.22 -7.63 -10.32
C ALA A 71 -1.93 -7.03 -11.70
N SER A 72 -0.78 -6.37 -11.85
CA SER A 72 -0.34 -5.81 -13.14
C SER A 72 1.18 -5.78 -13.22
N GLU A 73 1.70 -5.87 -14.45
CA GLU A 73 3.12 -5.62 -14.74
C GLU A 73 3.48 -4.12 -14.73
N ALA A 74 2.51 -3.22 -14.55
CA ALA A 74 2.71 -1.78 -14.45
C ALA A 74 2.82 -1.36 -12.97
N GLY A 75 3.90 -1.79 -12.30
CA GLY A 75 4.24 -1.36 -10.95
C GLY A 75 4.77 0.08 -10.90
N GLY A 76 4.70 0.70 -9.72
CA GLY A 76 5.16 2.08 -9.53
C GLY A 76 4.30 3.17 -10.20
N MET A 77 3.16 2.78 -10.79
CA MET A 77 2.20 3.68 -11.45
C MET A 77 0.86 3.66 -10.72
N SER A 78 0.03 4.72 -10.93
CA SER A 78 -1.36 4.70 -10.49
C SER A 78 -2.14 3.60 -11.19
N ILE A 79 -2.81 2.74 -10.44
CA ILE A 79 -3.62 1.66 -11.02
C ILE A 79 -4.87 2.21 -11.72
N GLU A 80 -5.36 3.37 -11.32
CA GLU A 80 -6.46 4.06 -11.97
C GLU A 80 -6.08 4.47 -13.38
N ASP A 81 -4.86 5.00 -13.58
CA ASP A 81 -4.34 5.32 -14.91
C ASP A 81 -4.22 4.07 -15.79
N VAL A 82 -3.80 2.94 -15.20
CA VAL A 82 -3.72 1.66 -15.93
C VAL A 82 -5.11 1.15 -16.28
N ALA A 83 -6.08 1.28 -15.35
CA ALA A 83 -7.46 0.86 -15.57
C ALA A 83 -8.16 1.69 -16.65
N GLU A 84 -7.84 2.97 -16.75
CA GLU A 84 -8.41 3.87 -17.77
C GLU A 84 -7.79 3.63 -19.16
N LYS A 85 -6.45 3.50 -19.23
CA LYS A 85 -5.71 3.48 -20.51
C LYS A 85 -5.50 2.09 -21.07
N THR A 86 -5.29 1.09 -20.19
CA THR A 86 -4.91 -0.29 -20.57
C THR A 86 -5.52 -1.32 -19.61
N PRO A 87 -6.87 -1.39 -19.49
CA PRO A 87 -7.55 -2.27 -18.53
C PRO A 87 -7.21 -3.75 -18.71
N GLU A 88 -6.83 -4.16 -19.93
CA GLU A 88 -6.41 -5.52 -20.26
C GLU A 88 -5.11 -5.94 -19.58
N LYS A 89 -4.32 -4.99 -19.08
CA LYS A 89 -3.10 -5.25 -18.30
C LYS A 89 -3.37 -5.57 -16.84
N ILE A 90 -4.62 -5.42 -16.38
CA ILE A 90 -5.01 -5.73 -15.02
C ILE A 90 -5.57 -7.14 -14.96
N ILE A 91 -4.82 -8.02 -14.31
CA ILE A 91 -5.22 -9.38 -14.00
C ILE A 91 -6.14 -9.34 -12.79
N LYS A 92 -7.32 -9.94 -12.89
CA LYS A 92 -8.31 -10.03 -11.83
C LYS A 92 -8.57 -11.48 -11.47
N VAL A 93 -8.31 -11.84 -10.21
CA VAL A 93 -8.56 -13.19 -9.69
C VAL A 93 -9.55 -13.09 -8.55
N TYR A 94 -10.74 -13.64 -8.75
CA TYR A 94 -11.81 -13.62 -7.76
C TYR A 94 -11.71 -14.82 -6.84
N VAL A 95 -11.79 -14.59 -5.54
CA VAL A 95 -11.68 -15.59 -4.48
C VAL A 95 -12.98 -15.58 -3.67
N ASP A 96 -13.68 -16.71 -3.64
CA ASP A 96 -14.84 -16.87 -2.75
C ASP A 96 -14.37 -16.87 -1.29
N PRO A 97 -14.87 -15.96 -0.44
CA PRO A 97 -14.41 -15.86 0.95
C PRO A 97 -14.71 -17.12 1.77
N ASN A 98 -15.73 -17.90 1.41
CA ASN A 98 -16.06 -19.15 2.09
C ASN A 98 -15.05 -20.28 1.79
N VAL A 99 -14.35 -20.20 0.65
CA VAL A 99 -13.35 -21.19 0.22
C VAL A 99 -11.93 -20.69 0.53
N GLY A 100 -11.73 -19.40 0.51
CA GLY A 100 -10.43 -18.76 0.65
C GLY A 100 -9.52 -18.96 -0.56
N ILE A 101 -8.32 -18.41 -0.47
CA ILE A 101 -7.36 -18.48 -1.58
C ILE A 101 -6.80 -19.88 -1.76
N GLN A 102 -6.88 -20.41 -2.97
CA GLN A 102 -6.45 -21.77 -3.34
C GLN A 102 -5.27 -21.72 -4.33
N GLY A 103 -4.56 -22.86 -4.46
CA GLY A 103 -3.39 -22.93 -5.34
C GLY A 103 -3.64 -22.54 -6.79
N TYR A 104 -4.86 -22.72 -7.30
CA TYR A 104 -5.19 -22.29 -8.67
C TYR A 104 -5.33 -20.78 -8.80
N HIS A 105 -5.82 -20.08 -7.77
CA HIS A 105 -5.85 -18.61 -7.74
C HIS A 105 -4.43 -18.03 -7.77
N LEU A 106 -3.53 -18.61 -6.93
CA LEU A 106 -2.13 -18.20 -6.87
C LEU A 106 -1.43 -18.37 -8.23
N ARG A 107 -1.68 -19.52 -8.89
CA ARG A 107 -1.14 -19.77 -10.22
C ARG A 107 -1.73 -18.86 -11.29
N ALA A 108 -3.03 -18.59 -11.22
CA ALA A 108 -3.69 -17.67 -12.17
C ALA A 108 -3.05 -16.27 -12.11
N ALA A 109 -2.83 -15.73 -10.91
CA ALA A 109 -2.14 -14.45 -10.74
C ALA A 109 -0.68 -14.51 -11.25
N ALA A 110 0.06 -15.56 -10.88
CA ALA A 110 1.46 -15.72 -11.26
C ALA A 110 1.64 -15.85 -12.78
N PHE A 111 0.81 -16.65 -13.45
CA PHE A 111 0.87 -16.81 -14.91
C PHE A 111 0.42 -15.54 -15.64
N GLY A 112 -0.61 -14.86 -15.12
CA GLY A 112 -1.05 -13.60 -15.69
C GLY A 112 0.03 -12.52 -15.65
N LEU A 113 0.84 -12.48 -14.59
CA LEU A 113 2.00 -11.60 -14.45
C LEU A 113 3.25 -12.07 -15.20
N ASN A 114 3.18 -13.17 -15.96
CA ASN A 114 4.33 -13.78 -16.63
C ASN A 114 5.53 -13.97 -15.68
N MET A 115 5.26 -14.47 -14.46
CA MET A 115 6.29 -14.61 -13.42
C MET A 115 7.37 -15.59 -13.87
N PRO A 116 8.67 -15.22 -13.75
CA PRO A 116 9.78 -16.14 -14.02
C PRO A 116 9.66 -17.40 -13.15
N LYS A 117 10.08 -18.56 -13.67
CA LYS A 117 9.99 -19.83 -12.95
C LYS A 117 10.65 -19.78 -11.57
N ALA A 118 11.78 -19.08 -11.45
CA ALA A 118 12.51 -18.93 -10.19
C ALA A 118 11.71 -18.19 -9.12
N THR A 119 10.87 -17.20 -9.54
CA THR A 119 10.10 -16.35 -8.63
C THR A 119 8.68 -16.85 -8.35
N MET A 120 8.22 -17.91 -9.02
CA MET A 120 6.87 -18.46 -8.86
C MET A 120 6.55 -18.86 -7.42
N LYS A 121 7.46 -19.59 -6.77
CA LYS A 121 7.25 -20.05 -5.40
C LYS A 121 7.26 -18.89 -4.39
N PRO A 122 8.26 -18.01 -4.34
CA PRO A 122 8.23 -16.86 -3.43
C PRO A 122 7.02 -15.95 -3.68
N PHE A 123 6.64 -15.68 -4.93
CA PHE A 123 5.45 -14.90 -5.25
C PHE A 123 4.16 -15.56 -4.70
N THR A 124 3.96 -16.85 -4.93
CA THR A 124 2.75 -17.54 -4.47
C THR A 124 2.66 -17.60 -2.95
N VAL A 125 3.79 -17.72 -2.24
CA VAL A 125 3.85 -17.64 -0.78
C VAL A 125 3.48 -16.24 -0.30
N LEU A 126 4.08 -15.21 -0.90
CA LEU A 126 3.78 -13.82 -0.56
C LEU A 126 2.29 -13.51 -0.79
N LEU A 127 1.75 -13.83 -1.95
CA LEU A 127 0.33 -13.59 -2.28
C LEU A 127 -0.62 -14.29 -1.31
N LYS A 128 -0.32 -15.55 -0.94
CA LYS A 128 -1.12 -16.30 0.03
C LYS A 128 -1.10 -15.61 1.40
N ASN A 129 0.08 -15.19 1.86
CA ASN A 129 0.23 -14.52 3.15
C ASN A 129 -0.47 -13.16 3.15
N LEU A 130 -0.37 -12.40 2.05
CA LEU A 130 -1.03 -11.12 1.88
C LEU A 130 -2.57 -11.26 1.90
N TYR A 131 -3.10 -12.30 1.25
CA TYR A 131 -4.53 -12.62 1.31
C TYR A 131 -4.98 -12.95 2.73
N ASN A 132 -4.21 -13.80 3.43
CA ASN A 132 -4.51 -14.14 4.82
C ASN A 132 -4.46 -12.92 5.73
N LEU A 133 -3.50 -12.01 5.51
CA LEU A 133 -3.43 -10.74 6.23
C LEU A 133 -4.69 -9.91 5.96
N ALA A 134 -5.07 -9.73 4.69
CA ALA A 134 -6.25 -8.96 4.31
C ALA A 134 -7.53 -9.47 5.00
N VAL A 135 -7.71 -10.79 5.05
CA VAL A 135 -8.89 -11.41 5.67
C VAL A 135 -8.83 -11.38 7.19
N ASN A 136 -7.67 -11.68 7.79
CA ASN A 136 -7.54 -11.78 9.25
C ASN A 136 -7.60 -10.42 9.94
N TYR A 137 -7.21 -9.35 9.25
CA TYR A 137 -7.21 -7.99 9.79
C TYR A 137 -8.38 -7.14 9.26
N ASP A 138 -9.35 -7.77 8.58
CA ASP A 138 -10.51 -7.08 8.01
C ASP A 138 -10.11 -5.86 7.16
N CYS A 139 -9.12 -6.04 6.30
CA CYS A 139 -8.69 -4.96 5.43
C CYS A 139 -9.72 -4.68 4.34
N SER A 140 -10.06 -3.43 4.15
CA SER A 140 -10.83 -2.94 3.00
C SER A 140 -9.96 -2.77 1.76
N LEU A 141 -8.65 -2.61 1.93
CA LEU A 141 -7.65 -2.62 0.88
C LEU A 141 -6.30 -3.08 1.43
N VAL A 142 -5.62 -3.92 0.69
CA VAL A 142 -4.17 -4.15 0.84
C VAL A 142 -3.56 -3.95 -0.54
N GLU A 143 -2.62 -3.02 -0.66
CA GLU A 143 -1.95 -2.69 -1.91
C GLU A 143 -0.45 -2.73 -1.71
N ILE A 144 0.26 -3.35 -2.65
CA ILE A 144 1.72 -3.33 -2.76
C ILE A 144 2.07 -2.68 -4.09
N ASN A 145 2.67 -1.49 -4.03
CA ASN A 145 2.98 -0.72 -5.24
C ASN A 145 4.24 0.14 -5.07
N PRO A 146 5.41 -0.37 -5.50
CA PRO A 146 5.58 -1.60 -6.24
C PRO A 146 5.83 -2.86 -5.39
N LEU A 147 5.39 -4.00 -5.89
CA LEU A 147 5.95 -5.30 -5.61
C LEU A 147 7.11 -5.50 -6.57
N ILE A 148 8.30 -5.82 -6.06
CA ILE A 148 9.49 -5.91 -6.93
C ILE A 148 10.01 -7.33 -7.07
N ILE A 149 10.61 -7.58 -8.22
CA ILE A 149 11.50 -8.72 -8.45
C ILE A 149 12.91 -8.16 -8.53
N THR A 150 13.83 -8.67 -7.72
CA THR A 150 15.23 -8.27 -7.77
C THR A 150 16.00 -9.04 -8.85
N ALA A 151 17.20 -8.56 -9.19
CA ALA A 151 18.09 -9.26 -10.10
C ALA A 151 18.50 -10.65 -9.58
N GLU A 152 18.43 -10.84 -8.26
CA GLU A 152 18.71 -12.10 -7.55
C GLU A 152 17.49 -13.05 -7.53
N ASN A 153 16.35 -12.65 -8.12
CA ASN A 153 15.05 -13.33 -8.14
C ASN A 153 14.31 -13.37 -6.79
N ASP A 154 14.59 -12.44 -5.91
CA ASP A 154 13.77 -12.23 -4.73
C ASP A 154 12.48 -11.48 -5.08
N VAL A 155 11.40 -11.77 -4.37
CA VAL A 155 10.11 -11.09 -4.49
C VAL A 155 9.85 -10.34 -3.21
N ILE A 156 9.84 -9.00 -3.29
CA ILE A 156 9.83 -8.12 -2.12
C ILE A 156 8.72 -7.07 -2.26
N ALA A 157 7.93 -6.90 -1.21
CA ALA A 157 7.02 -5.76 -1.07
C ALA A 157 7.86 -4.52 -0.71
N LEU A 158 8.01 -3.59 -1.67
CA LEU A 158 8.83 -2.40 -1.44
C LEU A 158 8.03 -1.30 -0.75
N ASP A 159 6.78 -1.13 -1.14
CA ASP A 159 5.85 -0.21 -0.51
C ASP A 159 4.48 -0.87 -0.35
N GLY A 160 3.84 -0.62 0.79
CA GLY A 160 2.56 -1.22 1.11
C GLY A 160 1.60 -0.21 1.72
N LYS A 161 0.38 -0.19 1.22
CA LYS A 161 -0.75 0.57 1.77
C LYS A 161 -1.81 -0.42 2.26
N MET A 162 -2.29 -0.18 3.48
CA MET A 162 -3.36 -0.99 4.06
C MET A 162 -4.44 -0.06 4.61
N ASP A 163 -5.68 -0.29 4.19
CA ASP A 163 -6.85 0.34 4.77
C ASP A 163 -7.64 -0.75 5.51
N PHE A 164 -7.95 -0.51 6.77
CA PHE A 164 -8.71 -1.43 7.63
C PHE A 164 -10.18 -1.03 7.67
N ASP A 165 -11.07 -2.00 7.87
CA ASP A 165 -12.48 -1.68 8.09
C ASP A 165 -12.66 -1.09 9.50
N ASP A 166 -13.05 0.17 9.58
CA ASP A 166 -13.29 0.89 10.83
C ASP A 166 -14.29 0.17 11.73
N ASN A 167 -15.28 -0.51 11.15
CA ASN A 167 -16.26 -1.29 11.91
C ASN A 167 -15.68 -2.54 12.57
N ALA A 168 -14.49 -2.97 12.13
CA ALA A 168 -13.79 -4.13 12.67
C ALA A 168 -12.66 -3.77 13.65
N LEU A 169 -12.27 -2.49 13.76
CA LEU A 169 -11.14 -2.05 14.58
C LEU A 169 -11.26 -2.43 16.06
N TYR A 170 -12.49 -2.58 16.60
CA TYR A 170 -12.69 -3.00 17.99
C TYR A 170 -12.08 -4.37 18.31
N ARG A 171 -11.86 -5.21 17.31
CA ARG A 171 -11.24 -6.55 17.46
C ARG A 171 -9.76 -6.58 17.06
N HIS A 172 -9.20 -5.42 16.65
CA HIS A 172 -7.81 -5.25 16.25
C HIS A 172 -7.11 -4.14 17.08
N PRO A 173 -6.90 -4.33 18.39
CA PRO A 173 -6.32 -3.31 19.26
C PRO A 173 -4.86 -2.99 18.90
N ASP A 174 -4.14 -3.91 18.27
CA ASP A 174 -2.80 -3.70 17.73
C ASP A 174 -2.82 -2.70 16.57
N VAL A 175 -3.80 -2.79 15.66
CA VAL A 175 -4.00 -1.83 14.57
C VAL A 175 -4.36 -0.45 15.10
N GLN A 176 -5.22 -0.37 16.13
CA GLN A 176 -5.53 0.91 16.78
C GLN A 176 -4.28 1.59 17.35
N GLY A 177 -3.29 0.80 17.80
CA GLY A 177 -2.01 1.30 18.30
C GLY A 177 -1.10 1.94 17.23
N TYR A 178 -1.38 1.74 15.94
CA TYR A 178 -0.61 2.37 14.85
C TYR A 178 -1.08 3.79 14.52
N ARG A 179 -2.19 4.22 15.13
CA ARG A 179 -2.74 5.54 14.91
C ARG A 179 -1.74 6.63 15.26
N ASP A 180 -1.48 7.57 14.36
CA ASP A 180 -0.65 8.76 14.58
C ASP A 180 -1.55 10.00 14.58
N LEU A 181 -1.99 10.40 15.78
CA LEU A 181 -2.93 11.52 15.96
C LEU A 181 -2.39 12.86 15.44
N ASP A 182 -1.07 13.00 15.29
CA ASP A 182 -0.44 14.21 14.73
C ASP A 182 -0.63 14.30 13.20
N GLU A 183 -0.97 13.18 12.54
CA GLU A 183 -1.23 13.11 11.10
C GLU A 183 -2.73 13.21 10.75
N GLU A 184 -3.61 13.10 11.76
CA GLU A 184 -5.05 13.17 11.59
C GLU A 184 -5.57 14.63 11.66
N ASP A 185 -6.79 14.86 11.18
CA ASP A 185 -7.47 16.14 11.37
C ASP A 185 -7.76 16.37 12.86
N PRO A 186 -7.32 17.49 13.46
CA PRO A 186 -7.53 17.75 14.88
C PRO A 186 -9.01 17.73 15.31
N THR A 187 -9.92 18.13 14.41
CA THR A 187 -11.36 18.13 14.66
C THR A 187 -11.92 16.72 14.69
N GLU A 188 -11.42 15.83 13.80
CA GLU A 188 -11.77 14.41 13.80
C GLU A 188 -11.27 13.71 15.07
N VAL A 189 -10.04 14.05 15.51
CA VAL A 189 -9.45 13.52 16.75
C VAL A 189 -10.28 13.96 17.97
N GLU A 190 -10.65 15.25 18.05
CA GLU A 190 -11.46 15.78 19.14
C GLU A 190 -12.85 15.15 19.18
N ALA A 191 -13.52 15.06 18.02
CA ALA A 191 -14.83 14.42 17.91
C ALA A 191 -14.78 12.95 18.33
N GLY A 192 -13.75 12.21 17.88
CA GLY A 192 -13.52 10.82 18.27
C GLY A 192 -13.34 10.64 19.78
N GLY A 193 -12.67 11.58 20.45
CA GLY A 193 -12.53 11.61 21.91
C GLY A 193 -13.86 11.70 22.67
N HIS A 194 -14.90 12.22 22.01
CA HIS A 194 -16.27 12.32 22.54
C HIS A 194 -17.21 11.21 22.01
N GLY A 195 -16.67 10.21 21.29
CA GLY A 195 -17.47 9.14 20.68
C GLY A 195 -18.30 9.59 19.48
N LEU A 196 -17.94 10.69 18.86
CA LEU A 196 -18.58 11.25 17.67
C LEU A 196 -17.74 10.96 16.42
N ASN A 197 -18.41 10.74 15.29
CA ASN A 197 -17.76 10.69 13.98
C ASN A 197 -17.91 12.06 13.31
N TYR A 198 -16.79 12.68 12.99
CA TYR A 198 -16.72 13.89 12.18
C TYR A 198 -15.90 13.59 10.92
N ILE A 199 -16.40 14.00 9.78
CA ILE A 199 -15.72 13.83 8.49
C ILE A 199 -15.74 15.19 7.79
N HIS A 200 -14.55 15.70 7.46
CA HIS A 200 -14.41 16.92 6.67
C HIS A 200 -14.65 16.59 5.18
N LEU A 201 -15.73 17.12 4.61
CA LEU A 201 -16.12 16.85 3.22
C LEU A 201 -15.37 17.70 2.17
N GLY A 202 -14.39 18.49 2.59
CA GLY A 202 -13.57 19.35 1.72
C GLY A 202 -13.88 20.84 1.86
N GLU A 203 -13.00 21.67 1.30
CA GLU A 203 -13.13 23.12 1.33
C GLU A 203 -14.14 23.58 0.24
N GLY A 204 -15.07 24.48 0.62
CA GLY A 204 -16.00 25.15 -0.29
C GLY A 204 -17.45 24.63 -0.26
N GLY A 205 -17.77 23.64 0.56
CA GLY A 205 -19.15 23.27 0.85
C GLY A 205 -19.80 24.29 1.79
N ASN A 206 -21.04 24.71 1.48
CA ASN A 206 -21.84 25.62 2.34
C ASN A 206 -23.08 24.95 2.92
N VAL A 207 -23.17 23.64 2.77
CA VAL A 207 -24.23 22.79 3.35
C VAL A 207 -23.56 21.53 3.92
N GLY A 208 -23.77 21.28 5.21
CA GLY A 208 -23.34 20.07 5.91
C GLY A 208 -24.51 19.13 6.14
#